data_d92512a0cff6a8138aac60a9cd464072
#
_entry.id   d92512a0cff6a8138aac60a9cd464072
#
_cell.length_a   1.000
_cell.length_b   1.000
_cell.length_c   1.000
_cell.angle_alpha   90.00
_cell.angle_beta   90.00
_cell.angle_gamma   90.00
#
_symmetry.space_group_name_H-M   'P 1'
#
loop_
_entity.id
_entity.type
_entity.pdbx_description
1 polymer ?
#
loop_
_entity_poly.entity_id
_entity_poly.type
_entity_poly.pdbx_seq_one_letter_code
_entity_poly.pdbx_strand_id
1 'polypeptide(L)'
;MYTNGRIGDYLFKENEYLIAKNEEGEVVDKLQQKHGRRKRVPFQTLKNAYLGEIKPRNDQQELTVDLLLDPDTKIKVIKGVYGSGKDYLMLSAALQLIEKNKFDKIVFVRPNVSVRGLPDIGALPGTADEKLSWTLAPLYDKVGGEEGVAMMLQHKILESVPLLFIRGRSFENSIIYVTEGQNMTTEIAKLVIGRIGEGSELWVNADTHQTDKKMFDEDNGVQKMIERLSGNPLFGYVYMPKTERSSVAELATLLDD
;
A
#
# COMPACT_ATOMS: atom_id res chain seq x y z
N MET A 1 16.23 -9.74 26.72
CA MET A 1 15.20 -8.74 26.31
C MET A 1 13.77 -9.18 26.59
N TYR A 2 13.52 -10.43 26.76
CA TYR A 2 12.22 -11.01 27.11
C TYR A 2 12.20 -11.49 28.57
N THR A 3 12.40 -10.61 29.50
CA THR A 3 12.13 -10.90 30.91
C THR A 3 10.80 -10.22 31.28
N ASN A 4 9.79 -11.01 31.59
CA ASN A 4 8.48 -10.58 32.11
C ASN A 4 7.60 -9.73 31.18
N GLY A 5 7.64 -9.93 29.87
CA GLY A 5 6.74 -9.23 28.94
C GLY A 5 7.00 -7.72 28.80
N ARG A 6 8.10 -7.22 29.31
CA ARG A 6 8.55 -5.84 29.12
C ARG A 6 9.65 -5.80 28.07
N ILE A 7 9.47 -5.01 27.02
CA ILE A 7 10.51 -4.67 26.05
C ILE A 7 10.99 -3.29 26.44
N GLY A 8 11.88 -3.21 27.43
CA GLY A 8 12.44 -1.94 27.91
C GLY A 8 11.37 -0.88 28.22
N ASP A 9 11.79 0.39 28.26
CA ASP A 9 10.91 1.56 28.47
C ASP A 9 10.29 2.08 27.18
N TYR A 10 10.34 1.31 26.05
CA TYR A 10 9.78 1.73 24.79
C TYR A 10 8.25 1.71 24.83
N LEU A 11 7.65 2.88 24.63
CA LEU A 11 6.20 3.07 24.53
C LEU A 11 5.76 2.82 23.10
N PHE A 12 5.17 1.64 22.88
CA PHE A 12 4.58 1.31 21.58
C PHE A 12 3.35 2.16 21.28
N LYS A 13 3.29 2.66 20.08
CA LYS A 13 2.11 3.32 19.55
C LYS A 13 1.09 2.31 19.08
N GLU A 14 -0.19 2.67 19.07
CA GLU A 14 -1.25 1.84 18.50
C GLU A 14 -0.95 1.51 17.03
N ASN A 15 -1.20 0.25 16.64
CA ASN A 15 -0.89 -0.33 15.33
C ASN A 15 0.61 -0.39 14.96
N GLU A 16 1.51 -0.19 15.92
CA GLU A 16 2.94 -0.35 15.70
C GLU A 16 3.33 -1.83 15.73
N TYR A 17 4.22 -2.22 14.83
CA TYR A 17 4.76 -3.57 14.72
C TYR A 17 6.17 -3.67 15.28
N LEU A 18 6.47 -4.82 15.88
CA LEU A 18 7.79 -5.16 16.39
C LEU A 18 8.22 -6.53 15.86
N ILE A 19 9.45 -6.61 15.39
CA ILE A 19 10.15 -7.87 15.11
C ILE A 19 11.20 -8.06 16.21
N ALA A 20 10.98 -9.03 17.10
CA ALA A 20 11.92 -9.38 18.15
C ALA A 20 12.96 -10.38 17.62
N LYS A 21 14.23 -10.12 17.90
CA LYS A 21 15.36 -10.98 17.50
C LYS A 21 16.16 -11.42 18.73
N ASN A 22 16.74 -12.63 18.65
CA ASN A 22 17.71 -13.11 19.63
C ASN A 22 19.11 -12.47 19.41
N GLU A 23 20.09 -12.87 20.20
CA GLU A 23 21.48 -12.36 20.10
C GLU A 23 22.17 -12.76 18.80
N GLU A 24 21.75 -13.88 18.18
CA GLU A 24 22.22 -14.35 16.88
C GLU A 24 21.54 -13.63 15.70
N GLY A 25 20.57 -12.74 15.97
CA GLY A 25 19.84 -12.00 14.94
C GLY A 25 18.65 -12.74 14.34
N GLU A 26 18.33 -13.93 14.84
CA GLU A 26 17.18 -14.71 14.40
C GLU A 26 15.87 -14.13 14.96
N VAL A 27 14.82 -14.14 14.15
CA VAL A 27 13.49 -13.66 14.56
C VAL A 27 12.85 -14.66 15.51
N VAL A 28 12.58 -14.25 16.74
CA VAL A 28 11.92 -15.06 17.76
C VAL A 28 10.43 -14.76 17.91
N ASP A 29 10.01 -13.53 17.58
CA ASP A 29 8.59 -13.15 17.64
C ASP A 29 8.29 -11.95 16.74
N LYS A 30 7.02 -11.84 16.32
CA LYS A 30 6.45 -10.70 15.60
C LYS A 30 5.20 -10.26 16.32
N LEU A 31 5.13 -9.01 16.72
CA LEU A 31 4.08 -8.47 17.59
C LEU A 31 3.49 -7.20 16.97
N GLN A 32 2.20 -7.00 17.18
CA GLN A 32 1.49 -5.75 16.93
C GLN A 32 0.98 -5.18 18.26
N GLN A 33 1.13 -3.88 18.46
CA GLN A 33 0.43 -3.16 19.52
C GLN A 33 -1.00 -2.88 19.04
N LYS A 34 -2.00 -3.49 19.68
CA LYS A 34 -3.40 -3.37 19.27
C LYS A 34 -4.32 -3.26 20.49
N HIS A 35 -5.15 -2.21 20.56
CA HIS A 35 -6.08 -1.97 21.68
C HIS A 35 -5.39 -2.00 23.05
N GLY A 36 -4.22 -1.37 23.15
CA GLY A 36 -3.41 -1.34 24.37
C GLY A 36 -2.76 -2.68 24.75
N ARG A 37 -2.82 -3.70 23.90
CA ARG A 37 -2.24 -5.02 24.11
C ARG A 37 -1.28 -5.42 22.99
N ARG A 38 -0.33 -6.30 23.31
CA ARG A 38 0.55 -6.91 22.32
C ARG A 38 -0.06 -8.19 21.81
N LYS A 39 -0.27 -8.27 20.50
CA LYS A 39 -0.80 -9.42 19.79
C LYS A 39 0.30 -10.02 18.92
N ARG A 40 0.45 -11.33 18.91
CA ARG A 40 1.32 -11.99 17.94
C ARG A 40 0.76 -11.85 16.54
N VAL A 41 1.65 -11.57 15.61
CA VAL A 41 1.32 -11.55 14.18
C VAL A 41 1.31 -12.98 13.68
N PRO A 42 0.16 -13.51 13.22
CA PRO A 42 0.08 -14.85 12.68
C PRO A 42 0.68 -14.88 11.27
N PHE A 43 1.27 -16.01 10.89
CA PHE A 43 1.57 -16.26 9.48
C PHE A 43 0.26 -16.44 8.72
N GLN A 44 0.02 -15.62 7.71
CA GLN A 44 -1.19 -15.65 6.90
C GLN A 44 -0.85 -15.74 5.42
N THR A 45 -1.60 -16.56 4.69
CA THR A 45 -1.51 -16.70 3.24
C THR A 45 -2.68 -15.95 2.60
N LEU A 46 -2.41 -15.21 1.54
CA LEU A 46 -3.45 -14.60 0.71
C LEU A 46 -3.87 -15.58 -0.39
N LYS A 47 -5.17 -15.63 -0.68
CA LYS A 47 -5.70 -16.50 -1.74
C LYS A 47 -6.87 -15.81 -2.45
N ASN A 48 -6.80 -15.72 -3.77
CA ASN A 48 -7.87 -15.20 -4.61
C ASN A 48 -7.82 -15.85 -6.01
N ALA A 49 -8.89 -15.70 -6.79
CA ALA A 49 -9.02 -16.34 -8.10
C ALA A 49 -8.05 -15.78 -9.15
N TYR A 50 -7.67 -14.50 -9.05
CA TYR A 50 -6.84 -13.82 -10.06
C TYR A 50 -5.34 -14.13 -9.91
N LEU A 51 -4.84 -14.18 -8.68
CA LEU A 51 -3.41 -14.28 -8.37
C LEU A 51 -3.04 -15.62 -7.70
N GLY A 52 -4.04 -16.46 -7.41
CA GLY A 52 -3.84 -17.71 -6.71
C GLY A 52 -3.43 -17.55 -5.25
N GLU A 53 -2.58 -18.46 -4.78
CA GLU A 53 -2.08 -18.48 -3.41
C GLU A 53 -0.75 -17.72 -3.30
N ILE A 54 -0.68 -16.75 -2.40
CA ILE A 54 0.49 -15.93 -2.15
C ILE A 54 0.90 -16.04 -0.69
N LYS A 55 2.15 -16.44 -0.48
CA LYS A 55 2.77 -16.55 0.85
C LYS A 55 3.77 -15.42 1.06
N PRO A 56 3.78 -14.77 2.22
CA PRO A 56 4.86 -13.86 2.59
C PRO A 56 6.22 -14.54 2.49
N ARG A 57 7.22 -13.85 1.95
CA ARG A 57 8.59 -14.35 1.76
C ARG A 57 9.55 -13.90 2.85
N ASN A 58 9.16 -12.88 3.63
CA ASN A 58 9.95 -12.32 4.72
C ASN A 58 9.04 -11.73 5.80
N ASP A 59 9.64 -11.38 6.95
CA ASP A 59 8.91 -10.89 8.11
C ASP A 59 8.10 -9.62 7.82
N GLN A 60 8.65 -8.66 7.06
CA GLN A 60 7.96 -7.41 6.75
C GLN A 60 6.74 -7.66 5.85
N GLN A 61 6.82 -8.65 4.95
CA GLN A 61 5.66 -9.08 4.16
C GLN A 61 4.58 -9.72 5.04
N GLU A 62 4.95 -10.47 6.09
CA GLU A 62 3.98 -11.00 7.06
C GLU A 62 3.27 -9.87 7.82
N LEU A 63 4.03 -8.86 8.30
CA LEU A 63 3.44 -7.68 8.94
C LEU A 63 2.52 -6.93 7.98
N THR A 64 2.91 -6.83 6.70
CA THR A 64 2.09 -6.20 5.66
C THR A 64 0.78 -6.93 5.46
N VAL A 65 0.79 -8.25 5.37
CA VAL A 65 -0.43 -9.06 5.21
C VAL A 65 -1.32 -8.91 6.44
N ASP A 66 -0.75 -8.93 7.65
CA ASP A 66 -1.53 -8.73 8.89
C ASP A 66 -2.21 -7.35 8.91
N LEU A 67 -1.48 -6.28 8.57
CA LEU A 67 -2.05 -4.93 8.46
C LEU A 67 -3.15 -4.84 7.39
N LEU A 68 -2.93 -5.41 6.21
CA LEU A 68 -3.91 -5.35 5.11
C LEU A 68 -5.21 -6.07 5.46
N LEU A 69 -5.13 -7.15 6.22
CA LEU A 69 -6.29 -7.94 6.65
C LEU A 69 -6.94 -7.45 7.95
N ASP A 70 -6.34 -6.46 8.63
CA ASP A 70 -6.90 -5.89 9.87
C ASP A 70 -8.14 -5.02 9.57
N PRO A 71 -9.34 -5.40 10.04
CA PRO A 71 -10.57 -4.67 9.73
C PRO A 71 -10.72 -3.35 10.51
N ASP A 72 -9.96 -3.16 11.58
CA ASP A 72 -10.10 -1.98 12.46
C ASP A 72 -9.31 -0.80 11.93
N THR A 73 -8.18 -1.05 11.24
CA THR A 73 -7.33 -0.03 10.65
C THR A 73 -7.89 0.42 9.31
N LYS A 74 -8.26 1.71 9.19
CA LYS A 74 -8.94 2.25 8.01
C LYS A 74 -8.01 2.93 7.02
N ILE A 75 -6.86 3.39 7.47
CA ILE A 75 -5.82 3.99 6.63
C ILE A 75 -4.56 3.14 6.77
N LYS A 76 -4.16 2.48 5.69
CA LYS A 76 -3.04 1.54 5.64
C LYS A 76 -1.99 2.04 4.67
N VAL A 77 -0.79 2.30 5.16
CA VAL A 77 0.34 2.77 4.35
C VAL A 77 1.38 1.66 4.26
N ILE A 78 1.66 1.22 3.04
CA ILE A 78 2.75 0.28 2.77
C ILE A 78 3.85 1.05 2.05
N LYS A 79 4.91 1.36 2.79
CA LYS A 79 6.08 2.06 2.29
C LYS A 79 7.23 1.08 2.13
N GLY A 80 8.05 1.22 1.09
CA GLY A 80 9.20 0.33 0.94
C GLY A 80 9.95 0.54 -0.35
N VAL A 81 11.07 -0.16 -0.48
CA VAL A 81 11.91 -0.09 -1.67
C VAL A 81 11.23 -0.73 -2.89
N TYR A 82 11.72 -0.35 -4.06
CA TYR A 82 11.29 -0.97 -5.31
C TYR A 82 11.50 -2.50 -5.27
N GLY A 83 10.52 -3.26 -5.79
CA GLY A 83 10.61 -4.72 -5.84
C GLY A 83 10.38 -5.45 -4.52
N SER A 84 10.00 -4.76 -3.44
CA SER A 84 9.68 -5.41 -2.15
C SER A 84 8.37 -6.22 -2.14
N GLY A 85 7.59 -6.18 -3.24
CA GLY A 85 6.33 -6.92 -3.37
C GLY A 85 5.09 -6.18 -2.86
N LYS A 86 5.20 -4.87 -2.55
CA LYS A 86 4.10 -4.04 -2.04
C LYS A 86 2.81 -4.19 -2.85
N ASP A 87 2.88 -3.85 -4.15
CA ASP A 87 1.71 -3.90 -5.03
C ASP A 87 1.08 -5.28 -5.14
N TYR A 88 1.94 -6.32 -5.17
CA TYR A 88 1.48 -7.69 -5.32
C TYR A 88 0.70 -8.15 -4.09
N LEU A 89 1.22 -7.85 -2.89
CA LEU A 89 0.53 -8.17 -1.63
C LEU A 89 -0.73 -7.35 -1.45
N MET A 90 -0.68 -6.04 -1.73
CA MET A 90 -1.83 -5.15 -1.59
C MET A 90 -2.95 -5.54 -2.53
N LEU A 91 -2.65 -5.77 -3.81
CA LEU A 91 -3.64 -6.20 -4.79
C LEU A 91 -4.25 -7.56 -4.43
N SER A 92 -3.41 -8.52 -4.02
CA SER A 92 -3.88 -9.85 -3.62
C SER A 92 -4.78 -9.80 -2.39
N ALA A 93 -4.42 -9.01 -1.39
CA ALA A 93 -5.25 -8.84 -0.19
C ALA A 93 -6.58 -8.15 -0.54
N ALA A 94 -6.57 -7.13 -1.40
CA ALA A 94 -7.78 -6.44 -1.84
C ALA A 94 -8.74 -7.38 -2.55
N LEU A 95 -8.24 -8.17 -3.52
CA LEU A 95 -9.04 -9.15 -4.25
C LEU A 95 -9.60 -10.22 -3.32
N GLN A 96 -8.80 -10.75 -2.38
CA GLN A 96 -9.29 -11.69 -1.38
C GLN A 96 -10.43 -11.12 -0.53
N LEU A 97 -10.33 -9.86 -0.11
CA LEU A 97 -11.35 -9.20 0.70
C LEU A 97 -12.63 -8.96 -0.09
N ILE A 98 -12.53 -8.64 -1.39
CA ILE A 98 -13.68 -8.53 -2.29
C ILE A 98 -14.37 -9.89 -2.48
N GLU A 99 -13.62 -10.95 -2.76
CA GLU A 99 -14.16 -12.32 -2.87
C GLU A 99 -14.86 -12.78 -1.58
N LYS A 100 -14.40 -12.29 -0.42
CA LYS A 100 -15.05 -12.52 0.88
C LYS A 100 -16.21 -11.56 1.18
N ASN A 101 -16.64 -10.74 0.22
CA ASN A 101 -17.70 -9.74 0.35
C ASN A 101 -17.48 -8.76 1.52
N LYS A 102 -16.22 -8.39 1.78
CA LYS A 102 -15.86 -7.36 2.76
C LYS A 102 -15.87 -5.97 2.15
N PHE A 103 -15.63 -5.87 0.84
CA PHE A 103 -15.72 -4.66 0.04
C PHE A 103 -16.34 -5.01 -1.31
N ASP A 104 -16.96 -4.01 -1.93
CA ASP A 104 -17.58 -4.18 -3.25
C ASP A 104 -16.56 -4.04 -4.38
N LYS A 105 -15.58 -3.14 -4.23
CA LYS A 105 -14.62 -2.82 -5.29
C LYS A 105 -13.32 -2.20 -4.80
N ILE A 106 -12.33 -2.21 -5.70
CA ILE A 106 -11.11 -1.42 -5.63
C ILE A 106 -11.33 -0.13 -6.43
N VAL A 107 -11.16 1.02 -5.80
CA VAL A 107 -11.06 2.32 -6.47
C VAL A 107 -9.59 2.64 -6.64
N PHE A 108 -9.07 2.42 -7.85
CA PHE A 108 -7.66 2.60 -8.15
C PHE A 108 -7.38 4.06 -8.50
N VAL A 109 -6.50 4.67 -7.71
CA VAL A 109 -6.12 6.08 -7.83
C VAL A 109 -4.62 6.17 -8.03
N ARG A 110 -4.21 6.86 -9.08
CA ARG A 110 -2.80 7.17 -9.33
C ARG A 110 -2.61 8.68 -9.36
N PRO A 111 -1.70 9.26 -8.56
CA PRO A 111 -1.32 10.65 -8.71
C PRO A 111 -0.78 10.88 -10.13
N ASN A 112 -1.37 11.82 -10.86
CA ASN A 112 -0.91 12.19 -12.20
C ASN A 112 0.33 13.07 -12.07
N VAL A 113 1.48 12.43 -12.08
CA VAL A 113 2.77 13.11 -12.09
C VAL A 113 3.56 12.63 -13.29
N SER A 114 4.03 13.55 -14.12
CA SER A 114 5.00 13.21 -15.15
C SER A 114 6.32 12.80 -14.50
N VAL A 115 6.88 11.70 -14.97
CA VAL A 115 8.24 11.31 -14.62
C VAL A 115 9.19 12.45 -14.95
N ARG A 116 10.16 12.72 -14.08
CA ARG A 116 11.16 13.79 -14.25
C ARG A 116 11.78 13.72 -15.64
N GLY A 117 11.61 14.79 -16.43
CA GLY A 117 12.13 14.86 -17.79
C GLY A 117 11.21 14.34 -18.90
N LEU A 118 10.02 13.85 -18.59
CA LEU A 118 9.02 13.45 -19.58
C LEU A 118 7.79 14.41 -19.53
N PRO A 119 7.08 14.61 -20.66
CA PRO A 119 5.89 15.46 -20.69
C PRO A 119 4.76 14.87 -19.84
N ASP A 120 3.90 15.75 -19.29
CA ASP A 120 2.72 15.34 -18.53
C ASP A 120 1.79 14.46 -19.38
N ILE A 121 1.23 13.40 -18.78
CA ILE A 121 0.27 12.50 -19.43
C ILE A 121 -0.91 13.28 -20.05
N GLY A 122 -1.29 14.41 -19.43
CA GLY A 122 -2.31 15.31 -19.98
C GLY A 122 -1.94 15.96 -21.31
N ALA A 123 -0.66 16.10 -21.62
CA ALA A 123 -0.14 16.66 -22.88
C ALA A 123 0.07 15.61 -23.98
N LEU A 124 -0.04 14.30 -23.65
CA LEU A 124 0.06 13.25 -24.64
C LEU A 124 -1.21 13.16 -25.50
N PRO A 125 -1.11 12.94 -26.83
CA PRO A 125 -2.24 12.68 -27.67
C PRO A 125 -2.91 11.36 -27.25
N GLY A 126 -4.24 11.29 -27.33
CA GLY A 126 -5.02 10.10 -27.02
C GLY A 126 -6.39 10.44 -26.45
N THR A 127 -7.30 9.48 -26.57
CA THR A 127 -8.65 9.56 -26.00
C THR A 127 -8.61 9.43 -24.49
N ALA A 128 -9.72 9.77 -23.82
CA ALA A 128 -9.85 9.58 -22.37
C ALA A 128 -9.65 8.10 -21.96
N ASP A 129 -10.15 7.17 -22.78
CA ASP A 129 -10.04 5.72 -22.53
C ASP A 129 -8.61 5.23 -22.67
N GLU A 130 -7.85 5.71 -23.66
CA GLU A 130 -6.42 5.39 -23.81
C GLU A 130 -5.59 5.92 -22.64
N LYS A 131 -5.90 7.13 -22.15
CA LYS A 131 -5.25 7.70 -20.96
C LYS A 131 -5.60 6.93 -19.68
N LEU A 132 -6.81 6.40 -19.60
CA LEU A 132 -7.24 5.55 -18.47
C LEU A 132 -6.50 4.20 -18.49
N SER A 133 -6.29 3.62 -19.67
CA SER A 133 -5.56 2.35 -19.82
C SER A 133 -4.13 2.45 -19.30
N TRP A 134 -3.44 3.57 -19.51
CA TRP A 134 -2.07 3.78 -19.00
C TRP A 134 -2.02 3.88 -17.47
N THR A 135 -3.09 4.40 -16.85
CA THR A 135 -3.19 4.42 -15.38
C THR A 135 -3.23 3.00 -14.81
N LEU A 136 -3.86 2.07 -15.54
CA LEU A 136 -4.02 0.67 -15.15
C LEU A 136 -2.87 -0.24 -15.58
N ALA A 137 -1.95 0.25 -16.43
CA ALA A 137 -0.82 -0.54 -16.94
C ALA A 137 -0.04 -1.31 -15.84
N PRO A 138 0.22 -0.76 -14.64
CA PRO A 138 0.88 -1.50 -13.56
C PRO A 138 0.10 -2.72 -13.05
N LEU A 139 -1.19 -2.85 -13.36
CA LEU A 139 -2.00 -3.99 -12.99
C LEU A 139 -1.93 -5.12 -14.03
N TYR A 140 -1.70 -4.78 -15.33
CA TYR A 140 -1.70 -5.77 -16.41
C TYR A 140 -0.76 -6.94 -16.14
N ASP A 141 0.48 -6.65 -15.75
CA ASP A 141 1.49 -7.69 -15.47
C ASP A 141 1.13 -8.59 -14.27
N LYS A 142 0.12 -8.21 -13.50
CA LYS A 142 -0.24 -8.90 -12.25
C LYS A 142 -1.49 -9.77 -12.38
N VAL A 143 -2.50 -9.31 -13.13
CA VAL A 143 -3.83 -9.93 -13.13
C VAL A 143 -4.19 -10.60 -14.47
N GLY A 144 -3.21 -11.12 -15.19
CA GLY A 144 -3.47 -11.83 -16.46
C GLY A 144 -3.60 -10.91 -17.68
N GLY A 145 -2.82 -9.83 -17.71
CA GLY A 145 -2.76 -8.90 -18.84
C GLY A 145 -3.94 -7.94 -18.92
N GLU A 146 -4.13 -7.39 -20.09
CA GLU A 146 -5.27 -6.48 -20.39
C GLU A 146 -6.62 -7.16 -20.21
N GLU A 147 -6.72 -8.44 -20.55
CA GLU A 147 -7.96 -9.22 -20.41
C GLU A 147 -8.37 -9.34 -18.94
N GLY A 148 -7.43 -9.64 -18.04
CA GLY A 148 -7.71 -9.72 -16.61
C GLY A 148 -8.21 -8.40 -16.02
N VAL A 149 -7.59 -7.28 -16.40
CA VAL A 149 -8.05 -5.95 -15.98
C VAL A 149 -9.41 -5.62 -16.59
N ALA A 150 -9.63 -5.94 -17.88
CA ALA A 150 -10.93 -5.72 -18.55
C ALA A 150 -12.06 -6.50 -17.84
N MET A 151 -11.81 -7.74 -17.43
CA MET A 151 -12.77 -8.53 -16.65
C MET A 151 -13.08 -7.87 -15.30
N MET A 152 -12.06 -7.37 -14.59
CA MET A 152 -12.26 -6.67 -13.31
C MET A 152 -13.11 -5.40 -13.48
N LEU A 153 -12.89 -4.63 -14.55
CA LEU A 153 -13.69 -3.45 -14.88
C LEU A 153 -15.14 -3.83 -15.25
N GLN A 154 -15.33 -4.85 -16.08
CA GLN A 154 -16.64 -5.34 -16.49
C GLN A 154 -17.48 -5.85 -15.30
N HIS A 155 -16.84 -6.56 -14.37
CA HIS A 155 -17.49 -7.05 -13.15
C HIS A 155 -17.62 -5.97 -12.08
N LYS A 156 -17.17 -4.75 -12.35
CA LYS A 156 -17.22 -3.59 -11.43
C LYS A 156 -16.45 -3.79 -10.12
N ILE A 157 -15.53 -4.74 -10.08
CA ILE A 157 -14.62 -4.95 -8.92
C ILE A 157 -13.39 -4.05 -8.97
N LEU A 158 -13.17 -3.36 -10.09
CA LEU A 158 -12.15 -2.33 -10.27
C LEU A 158 -12.77 -1.09 -10.90
N GLU A 159 -12.49 0.07 -10.32
CA GLU A 159 -12.81 1.38 -10.89
C GLU A 159 -11.54 2.22 -10.91
N SER A 160 -11.14 2.74 -12.08
CA SER A 160 -10.01 3.67 -12.19
C SER A 160 -10.50 5.10 -12.11
N VAL A 161 -10.00 5.85 -11.13
CA VAL A 161 -10.41 7.24 -10.91
C VAL A 161 -9.19 8.15 -10.93
N PRO A 162 -9.04 9.01 -11.95
CA PRO A 162 -8.02 10.04 -11.93
C PRO A 162 -8.20 10.97 -10.73
N LEU A 163 -7.09 11.37 -10.11
CA LEU A 163 -7.09 12.19 -8.90
C LEU A 163 -7.91 13.49 -9.02
N LEU A 164 -7.94 14.09 -10.22
CA LEU A 164 -8.74 15.28 -10.50
C LEU A 164 -10.25 15.08 -10.32
N PHE A 165 -10.74 13.86 -10.53
CA PHE A 165 -12.17 13.51 -10.46
C PHE A 165 -12.58 12.94 -9.10
N ILE A 166 -11.68 12.91 -8.14
CA ILE A 166 -11.99 12.42 -6.79
C ILE A 166 -12.76 13.44 -5.94
N ARG A 167 -12.65 14.74 -6.29
CA ARG A 167 -13.35 15.81 -5.60
C ARG A 167 -14.87 15.67 -5.73
N GLY A 168 -15.61 15.89 -4.63
CA GLY A 168 -17.07 15.78 -4.61
C GLY A 168 -17.61 14.36 -4.58
N ARG A 169 -16.74 13.34 -4.62
CA ARG A 169 -17.13 11.93 -4.47
C ARG A 169 -16.97 11.46 -3.03
N SER A 170 -17.73 10.47 -2.64
CA SER A 170 -17.52 9.61 -1.46
C SER A 170 -17.55 8.17 -1.93
N PHE A 171 -16.59 7.38 -1.48
CA PHE A 171 -16.52 5.96 -1.83
C PHE A 171 -16.94 5.14 -0.62
N GLU A 172 -17.98 4.35 -0.79
CA GLU A 172 -18.53 3.47 0.25
C GLU A 172 -18.19 2.02 -0.07
N ASN A 173 -18.06 1.19 0.97
CA ASN A 173 -17.76 -0.25 0.89
C ASN A 173 -16.60 -0.56 -0.08
N SER A 174 -15.60 0.30 -0.14
CA SER A 174 -14.56 0.23 -1.18
C SER A 174 -13.16 0.30 -0.59
N ILE A 175 -12.20 -0.31 -1.25
CA ILE A 175 -10.78 -0.08 -1.00
C ILE A 175 -10.31 1.02 -1.95
N ILE A 176 -10.02 2.21 -1.42
CA ILE A 176 -9.38 3.29 -2.18
C ILE A 176 -7.89 2.96 -2.23
N TYR A 177 -7.44 2.44 -3.36
CA TYR A 177 -6.06 2.00 -3.57
C TYR A 177 -5.26 3.10 -4.27
N VAL A 178 -4.38 3.76 -3.54
CA VAL A 178 -3.47 4.78 -4.10
C VAL A 178 -2.11 4.15 -4.36
N THR A 179 -1.71 4.09 -5.63
CA THR A 179 -0.35 3.72 -6.03
C THR A 179 0.52 4.97 -6.22
N GLU A 180 1.85 4.82 -6.19
CA GLU A 180 2.80 5.93 -6.31
C GLU A 180 2.54 7.05 -5.30
N GLY A 181 2.17 6.68 -4.08
CA GLY A 181 1.80 7.60 -3.01
C GLY A 181 2.89 8.60 -2.62
N GLN A 182 4.19 8.30 -2.87
CA GLN A 182 5.29 9.24 -2.68
C GLN A 182 5.13 10.52 -3.50
N ASN A 183 4.31 10.49 -4.55
CA ASN A 183 3.99 11.63 -5.40
C ASN A 183 2.72 12.38 -4.96
N MET A 184 2.33 12.25 -3.69
CA MET A 184 1.24 13.04 -3.10
C MET A 184 1.80 14.16 -2.22
N THR A 185 1.27 15.38 -2.41
CA THR A 185 1.43 16.44 -1.43
C THR A 185 0.52 16.22 -0.23
N THR A 186 0.75 16.97 0.85
CA THR A 186 -0.14 16.96 2.04
C THR A 186 -1.59 17.28 1.68
N GLU A 187 -1.82 18.22 0.77
CA GLU A 187 -3.17 18.59 0.30
C GLU A 187 -3.86 17.44 -0.44
N ILE A 188 -3.13 16.69 -1.27
CA ILE A 188 -3.64 15.52 -1.96
C ILE A 188 -3.97 14.41 -0.96
N ALA A 189 -3.11 14.17 0.03
CA ALA A 189 -3.36 13.19 1.08
C ALA A 189 -4.65 13.53 1.86
N LYS A 190 -4.84 14.79 2.27
CA LYS A 190 -6.08 15.25 2.90
C LYS A 190 -7.31 15.07 2.00
N LEU A 191 -7.17 15.38 0.71
CA LEU A 191 -8.24 15.20 -0.26
C LEU A 191 -8.68 13.73 -0.31
N VAL A 192 -7.74 12.79 -0.43
CA VAL A 192 -8.04 11.35 -0.54
C VAL A 192 -8.65 10.81 0.77
N ILE A 193 -8.09 11.18 1.93
CA ILE A 193 -8.64 10.80 3.24
C ILE A 193 -10.08 11.27 3.37
N GLY A 194 -10.40 12.49 2.94
CA GLY A 194 -11.76 13.04 2.99
C GLY A 194 -12.75 12.38 2.01
N ARG A 195 -12.35 11.37 1.25
CA ARG A 195 -13.22 10.60 0.32
C ARG A 195 -13.55 9.20 0.83
N ILE A 196 -13.00 8.81 1.99
CA ILE A 196 -13.30 7.54 2.62
C ILE A 196 -14.73 7.61 3.15
N GLY A 197 -15.64 6.90 2.51
CA GLY A 197 -17.04 6.74 2.92
C GLY A 197 -17.21 5.58 3.90
N GLU A 198 -18.46 5.34 4.29
CA GLU A 198 -18.81 4.26 5.21
C GLU A 198 -18.37 2.88 4.64
N GLY A 199 -17.87 2.01 5.51
CA GLY A 199 -17.41 0.67 5.13
C GLY A 199 -16.13 0.64 4.29
N SER A 200 -15.48 1.79 4.03
CA SER A 200 -14.31 1.87 3.15
C SER A 200 -12.99 2.00 3.89
N GLU A 201 -11.92 1.72 3.18
CA GLU A 201 -10.53 1.85 3.63
C GLU A 201 -9.68 2.57 2.59
N LEU A 202 -8.65 3.30 3.05
CA LEU A 202 -7.62 3.89 2.21
C LEU A 202 -6.33 3.07 2.34
N TRP A 203 -5.86 2.56 1.22
CA TRP A 203 -4.60 1.85 1.10
C TRP A 203 -3.63 2.64 0.24
N VAL A 204 -2.47 2.96 0.78
CA VAL A 204 -1.46 3.77 0.09
C VAL A 204 -0.20 2.94 -0.09
N ASN A 205 0.18 2.74 -1.35
CA ASN A 205 1.47 2.20 -1.73
C ASN A 205 2.43 3.34 -2.03
N ALA A 206 3.58 3.38 -1.37
CA ALA A 206 4.59 4.41 -1.58
C ALA A 206 5.99 3.82 -1.68
N ASP A 207 6.78 4.35 -2.61
CA ASP A 207 8.21 4.05 -2.67
C ASP A 207 9.01 4.96 -1.73
N THR A 208 10.20 4.51 -1.34
CA THR A 208 11.03 5.22 -0.36
C THR A 208 11.91 6.28 -0.99
N HIS A 209 12.36 6.04 -2.24
CA HIS A 209 13.44 6.79 -2.87
C HIS A 209 13.07 7.42 -4.23
N GLN A 210 11.84 7.23 -4.71
CA GLN A 210 11.42 7.64 -6.05
C GLN A 210 10.34 8.72 -5.98
N THR A 211 10.73 9.95 -5.65
CA THR A 211 9.85 11.10 -5.91
C THR A 211 10.08 11.61 -7.33
N ASP A 212 9.01 11.77 -8.10
CA ASP A 212 9.12 12.20 -9.50
C ASP A 212 9.42 13.71 -9.65
N LYS A 213 9.18 14.50 -8.61
CA LYS A 213 9.45 15.94 -8.60
C LYS A 213 9.98 16.40 -7.24
N LYS A 214 10.89 17.36 -7.26
CA LYS A 214 11.50 17.95 -6.06
C LYS A 214 10.49 18.49 -5.05
N MET A 215 9.33 18.96 -5.50
CA MET A 215 8.26 19.43 -4.61
C MET A 215 7.75 18.35 -3.64
N PHE A 216 7.83 17.08 -4.00
CA PHE A 216 7.43 15.96 -3.11
C PHE A 216 8.49 15.59 -2.09
N ASP A 217 9.72 16.07 -2.24
CA ASP A 217 10.77 15.98 -1.22
C ASP A 217 10.49 16.99 -0.10
N GLU A 218 9.93 18.17 -0.45
CA GLU A 218 9.62 19.25 0.48
C GLU A 218 8.24 19.10 1.15
N ASP A 219 7.23 18.63 0.39
CA ASP A 219 5.86 18.37 0.88
C ASP A 219 5.40 16.98 0.49
N ASN A 220 5.78 15.98 1.29
CA ASN A 220 5.40 14.58 1.10
C ASN A 220 4.20 14.20 1.97
N GLY A 221 3.06 13.97 1.32
CA GLY A 221 1.82 13.62 2.00
C GLY A 221 1.88 12.31 2.77
N VAL A 222 2.59 11.30 2.25
CA VAL A 222 2.75 10.00 2.93
C VAL A 222 3.61 10.15 4.18
N GLN A 223 4.72 10.86 4.08
CA GLN A 223 5.58 11.13 5.24
C GLN A 223 4.79 11.88 6.32
N LYS A 224 3.98 12.87 5.92
CA LYS A 224 3.12 13.63 6.82
C LYS A 224 2.03 12.78 7.48
N MET A 225 1.44 11.84 6.73
CA MET A 225 0.50 10.86 7.30
C MET A 225 1.19 10.01 8.37
N ILE A 226 2.37 9.46 8.11
CA ILE A 226 3.12 8.63 9.06
C ILE A 226 3.45 9.45 10.32
N GLU A 227 3.97 10.67 10.19
CA GLU A 227 4.35 11.53 11.31
C GLU A 227 3.17 11.91 12.21
N ARG A 228 2.02 12.26 11.61
CA ARG A 228 0.90 12.84 12.33
C ARG A 228 -0.17 11.84 12.76
N LEU A 229 -0.27 10.70 12.07
CA LEU A 229 -1.32 9.71 12.34
C LEU A 229 -0.81 8.48 13.07
N SER A 230 0.51 8.28 13.21
CA SER A 230 1.08 7.15 13.97
C SER A 230 0.60 7.17 15.42
N GLY A 231 -0.02 6.06 15.84
CA GLY A 231 -0.65 5.90 17.15
C GLY A 231 -2.17 6.16 17.14
N ASN A 232 -2.74 6.63 16.02
CA ASN A 232 -4.18 6.66 15.85
C ASN A 232 -4.70 5.23 15.57
N PRO A 233 -5.75 4.74 16.25
CA PRO A 233 -6.26 3.38 16.04
C PRO A 233 -6.77 3.12 14.62
N LEU A 234 -7.12 4.15 13.84
CA LEU A 234 -7.55 4.01 12.45
C LEU A 234 -6.40 4.02 11.44
N PHE A 235 -5.16 4.24 11.89
CA PHE A 235 -3.98 4.35 11.03
C PHE A 235 -2.95 3.28 11.35
N GLY A 236 -2.38 2.66 10.30
CA GLY A 236 -1.24 1.75 10.42
C GLY A 236 -0.31 1.88 9.23
N TYR A 237 0.97 1.60 9.46
CA TYR A 237 1.93 1.54 8.37
C TYR A 237 2.95 0.42 8.59
N VAL A 238 3.47 -0.11 7.47
CA VAL A 238 4.59 -1.05 7.44
C VAL A 238 5.63 -0.54 6.46
N TYR A 239 6.91 -0.66 6.87
CA TYR A 239 8.06 -0.39 6.02
C TYR A 239 8.70 -1.69 5.55
N MET A 240 8.90 -1.83 4.23
CA MET A 240 9.47 -3.00 3.55
C MET A 240 10.84 -2.65 2.95
N PRO A 241 11.95 -2.84 3.69
CA PRO A 241 13.28 -2.40 3.28
C PRO A 241 13.96 -3.34 2.28
N LYS A 242 13.43 -4.55 2.05
CA LYS A 242 14.08 -5.56 1.21
C LYS A 242 13.40 -5.69 -0.14
N THR A 243 14.18 -5.72 -1.21
CA THR A 243 13.72 -6.18 -2.53
C THR A 243 13.63 -7.71 -2.55
N GLU A 244 12.60 -8.23 -3.22
CA GLU A 244 12.37 -9.66 -3.44
C GLU A 244 12.48 -10.00 -4.94
N ARG A 245 13.07 -9.11 -5.72
CA ARG A 245 13.34 -9.29 -7.15
C ARG A 245 14.60 -10.11 -7.39
N SER A 246 14.90 -10.33 -8.68
CA SER A 246 16.11 -11.00 -9.11
C SER A 246 17.38 -10.24 -8.68
N SER A 247 18.50 -10.95 -8.53
CA SER A 247 19.81 -10.35 -8.23
C SER A 247 20.23 -9.26 -9.22
N VAL A 248 19.71 -9.31 -10.45
CA VAL A 248 19.93 -8.24 -11.46
C VAL A 248 19.18 -6.97 -11.07
N ALA A 249 17.99 -7.07 -10.53
CA ALA A 249 17.23 -5.90 -10.09
C ALA A 249 17.81 -5.27 -8.80
N GLU A 250 18.54 -6.04 -7.99
CA GLU A 250 19.28 -5.51 -6.84
C GLU A 250 20.42 -4.57 -7.27
N LEU A 251 20.99 -4.74 -8.47
CA LEU A 251 22.02 -3.84 -8.97
C LEU A 251 21.54 -2.39 -9.12
N ALA A 252 20.23 -2.18 -9.28
CA ALA A 252 19.68 -0.83 -9.36
C ALA A 252 19.88 -0.05 -8.05
N THR A 253 19.89 -0.73 -6.89
CA THR A 253 20.12 -0.08 -5.59
C THR A 253 21.56 0.43 -5.43
N LEU A 254 22.49 -0.04 -6.24
CA LEU A 254 23.88 0.44 -6.26
C LEU A 254 24.02 1.78 -7.00
N LEU A 255 22.97 2.25 -7.66
CA LEU A 255 22.92 3.53 -8.36
C LEU A 255 22.28 4.64 -7.53
N ASP A 256 21.78 4.28 -6.34
CA ASP A 256 21.19 5.22 -5.36
C ASP A 256 22.34 5.80 -4.50
N ASP A 257 23.04 6.83 -4.99
CA ASP A 257 24.04 7.64 -4.25
C ASP A 257 23.46 8.96 -3.79
#